data_40e5b7489dbcd4700dc3f2fe4e47e0f1
#
_entry.id   40e5b7489dbcd4700dc3f2fe4e47e0f1
#
_cell.length_a   1.000
_cell.length_b   1.000
_cell.length_c   1.000
_cell.angle_alpha   90.00
_cell.angle_beta   90.00
_cell.angle_gamma   90.00
#
_symmetry.space_group_name_H-M   'P 1'
#
loop_
_entity.id
_entity.type
_entity.pdbx_description
1 polymer ?
#
loop_
_entity_poly.entity_id
_entity_poly.type
_entity_poly.pdbx_seq_one_letter_code
_entity_poly.pdbx_strand_id
1 'polypeptide(L)'
;MSKILSVISSPRGEASNSIKLANAIIDQLKAQDPGAAVDVKDLTKSPFPHLEEAHLNAFFTPIEHHTEENKAAISHSNQAIKEIMDADVIVIGAPMYNFGIPSVLKAWFDHIARAGITFKYGANGPEGLVTGKKAYSI
;
A
#
# COMPACT_ATOMS: atom_id res chain seq x y z
N MET A 1 3.83 -10.23 18.66
CA MET A 1 2.70 -10.35 17.72
C MET A 1 2.98 -9.55 16.47
N SER A 2 2.83 -10.18 15.33
CA SER A 2 3.03 -9.52 14.04
C SER A 2 1.73 -8.88 13.55
N LYS A 3 1.88 -7.78 12.82
CA LYS A 3 0.80 -7.17 12.06
C LYS A 3 1.03 -7.45 10.59
N ILE A 4 0.02 -8.02 9.94
CA ILE A 4 0.07 -8.38 8.53
C ILE A 4 -0.90 -7.48 7.78
N LEU A 5 -0.41 -6.76 6.77
CA LEU A 5 -1.23 -5.99 5.86
C LEU A 5 -1.43 -6.80 4.59
N SER A 6 -2.67 -7.13 4.27
CA SER A 6 -3.03 -7.86 3.06
C SER A 6 -3.68 -6.89 2.07
N VAL A 7 -2.99 -6.62 0.96
CA VAL A 7 -3.47 -5.72 -0.09
C VAL A 7 -4.04 -6.54 -1.23
N ILE A 8 -5.33 -6.39 -1.48
CA ILE A 8 -6.06 -7.12 -2.51
C ILE A 8 -6.40 -6.16 -3.66
N SER A 9 -6.09 -6.58 -4.88
CA SER A 9 -6.35 -5.75 -6.06
C SER A 9 -7.07 -6.51 -7.20
N SER A 10 -7.40 -7.79 -6.99
CA SER A 10 -8.09 -8.58 -8.00
C SER A 10 -9.60 -8.32 -7.99
N PRO A 11 -10.20 -7.98 -9.14
CA PRO A 11 -11.64 -7.80 -9.24
C PRO A 11 -12.44 -9.12 -9.28
N ARG A 12 -11.75 -10.27 -9.27
CA ARG A 12 -12.40 -11.58 -9.45
C ARG A 12 -12.93 -12.20 -8.16
N GLY A 13 -12.65 -11.60 -7.01
CA GLY A 13 -13.11 -12.13 -5.73
C GLY A 13 -12.59 -13.55 -5.46
N GLU A 14 -13.47 -14.44 -5.04
CA GLU A 14 -13.10 -15.83 -4.70
C GLU A 14 -12.50 -16.63 -5.86
N ALA A 15 -12.75 -16.22 -7.11
CA ALA A 15 -12.18 -16.87 -8.28
C ALA A 15 -10.71 -16.46 -8.53
N SER A 16 -10.19 -15.49 -7.80
CA SER A 16 -8.85 -14.98 -8.01
C SER A 16 -7.77 -15.91 -7.47
N ASN A 17 -6.81 -16.27 -8.33
CA ASN A 17 -5.66 -17.06 -7.93
C ASN A 17 -4.71 -16.25 -7.02
N SER A 18 -4.55 -14.95 -7.27
CA SER A 18 -3.69 -14.11 -6.43
C SER A 18 -4.24 -14.00 -5.01
N ILE A 19 -5.55 -13.91 -4.85
CA ILE A 19 -6.18 -13.89 -3.52
C ILE A 19 -5.98 -15.23 -2.83
N LYS A 20 -6.16 -16.34 -3.53
CA LYS A 20 -5.95 -17.68 -2.97
C LYS A 20 -4.51 -17.87 -2.48
N LEU A 21 -3.54 -17.44 -3.28
CA LEU A 21 -2.13 -17.54 -2.92
C LEU A 21 -1.78 -16.61 -1.75
N ALA A 22 -2.30 -15.41 -1.75
CA ALA A 22 -2.10 -14.47 -0.64
C ALA A 22 -2.67 -15.05 0.67
N ASN A 23 -3.86 -15.62 0.63
CA ASN A 23 -4.46 -16.23 1.80
C ASN A 23 -3.66 -17.45 2.29
N ALA A 24 -3.09 -18.23 1.39
CA ALA A 24 -2.24 -19.36 1.76
C ALA A 24 -0.97 -18.89 2.50
N ILE A 25 -0.36 -17.81 2.03
CA ILE A 25 0.80 -17.21 2.71
C ILE A 25 0.40 -16.71 4.10
N ILE A 26 -0.72 -16.01 4.19
CA ILE A 26 -1.22 -15.46 5.46
C ILE A 26 -1.51 -16.59 6.45
N ASP A 27 -2.12 -17.69 5.99
CA ASP A 27 -2.39 -18.85 6.85
C ASP A 27 -1.10 -19.44 7.41
N GLN A 28 -0.04 -19.54 6.60
CA GLN A 28 1.26 -20.00 7.08
C GLN A 28 1.88 -19.05 8.09
N LEU A 29 1.78 -17.74 7.85
CA LEU A 29 2.29 -16.74 8.79
C LEU A 29 1.56 -16.80 10.12
N LYS A 30 0.24 -17.00 10.10
CA LYS A 30 -0.56 -17.14 11.31
C LYS A 30 -0.25 -18.44 12.06
N ALA A 31 0.11 -19.51 11.34
CA ALA A 31 0.51 -20.76 11.96
C ALA A 31 1.85 -20.61 12.73
N GLN A 32 2.76 -19.79 12.21
CA GLN A 32 4.03 -19.49 12.85
C GLN A 32 3.90 -18.48 13.98
N ASP A 33 2.94 -17.58 13.90
CA ASP A 33 2.65 -16.56 14.90
C ASP A 33 1.14 -16.50 15.14
N PRO A 34 0.59 -17.35 16.03
CA PRO A 34 -0.86 -17.41 16.26
C PRO A 34 -1.47 -16.11 16.76
N GLY A 35 -0.67 -15.20 17.33
CA GLY A 35 -1.12 -13.89 17.76
C GLY A 35 -1.13 -12.82 16.69
N ALA A 36 -0.77 -13.17 15.45
CA ALA A 36 -0.70 -12.20 14.35
C ALA A 36 -2.08 -11.62 14.03
N ALA A 37 -2.12 -10.30 13.84
CA ALA A 37 -3.32 -9.60 13.41
C ALA A 37 -3.23 -9.34 11.90
N VAL A 38 -4.34 -9.53 11.19
CA VAL A 38 -4.41 -9.32 9.74
C VAL A 38 -5.34 -8.14 9.46
N ASP A 39 -4.81 -7.14 8.75
CA ASP A 39 -5.58 -6.01 8.24
C ASP A 39 -5.71 -6.18 6.73
N VAL A 40 -6.94 -6.25 6.24
CA VAL A 40 -7.22 -6.47 4.82
C VAL A 40 -7.58 -5.16 4.16
N LYS A 41 -6.81 -4.80 3.13
CA LYS A 41 -7.05 -3.62 2.29
C LYS A 41 -7.50 -4.09 0.91
N ASP A 42 -8.81 -4.12 0.69
CA ASP A 42 -9.36 -4.52 -0.61
C ASP A 42 -9.57 -3.27 -1.46
N LEU A 43 -8.65 -3.05 -2.40
CA LEU A 43 -8.67 -1.87 -3.27
C LEU A 43 -9.79 -1.90 -4.29
N THR A 44 -10.42 -3.05 -4.52
CA THR A 44 -11.56 -3.13 -5.43
C THR A 44 -12.84 -2.61 -4.78
N LYS A 45 -12.93 -2.67 -3.45
CA LYS A 45 -14.07 -2.16 -2.69
C LYS A 45 -13.87 -0.73 -2.22
N SER A 46 -12.63 -0.35 -1.95
CA SER A 46 -12.28 1.00 -1.49
C SER A 46 -11.12 1.51 -2.33
N PRO A 47 -11.36 1.85 -3.60
CA PRO A 47 -10.29 2.27 -4.51
C PRO A 47 -9.76 3.65 -4.13
N PHE A 48 -8.46 3.85 -4.38
CA PHE A 48 -7.86 5.17 -4.25
C PHE A 48 -8.15 5.99 -5.50
N PRO A 49 -8.31 7.30 -5.37
CA PRO A 49 -8.51 8.14 -6.55
C PRO A 49 -7.23 8.19 -7.39
N HIS A 50 -7.38 8.49 -8.67
CA HIS A 50 -6.24 8.82 -9.51
C HIS A 50 -5.53 10.04 -8.94
N LEU A 51 -4.23 10.17 -9.20
CA LEU A 51 -3.50 11.38 -8.81
C LEU A 51 -4.02 12.57 -9.60
N GLU A 52 -4.39 13.61 -8.88
CA GLU A 52 -4.84 14.87 -9.44
C GLU A 52 -3.95 16.00 -8.94
N GLU A 53 -4.11 17.18 -9.51
CA GLU A 53 -3.31 18.35 -9.14
C GLU A 53 -3.36 18.65 -7.65
N ALA A 54 -4.55 18.51 -7.04
CA ALA A 54 -4.70 18.73 -5.60
C ALA A 54 -3.85 17.82 -4.76
N HIS A 55 -3.71 16.54 -5.16
CA HIS A 55 -2.85 15.59 -4.46
C HIS A 55 -1.39 15.99 -4.58
N LEU A 56 -0.94 16.30 -5.79
CA LEU A 56 0.45 16.69 -6.05
C LEU A 56 0.81 17.97 -5.31
N ASN A 57 -0.08 18.96 -5.32
CA ASN A 57 0.13 20.20 -4.57
C ASN A 57 0.30 19.94 -3.07
N ALA A 58 -0.51 19.05 -2.52
CA ALA A 58 -0.38 18.68 -1.10
C ALA A 58 0.92 17.93 -0.82
N PHE A 59 1.34 17.02 -1.72
CA PHE A 59 2.59 16.27 -1.55
C PHE A 59 3.82 17.18 -1.56
N PHE A 60 3.80 18.23 -2.37
CA PHE A 60 4.93 19.15 -2.51
C PHE A 60 4.87 20.34 -1.55
N THR A 61 3.80 20.49 -0.79
CA THR A 61 3.68 21.57 0.21
C THR A 61 4.18 21.06 1.56
N PRO A 62 5.09 21.78 2.26
CA PRO A 62 5.50 21.40 3.60
C PRO A 62 4.30 21.29 4.54
N ILE A 63 4.36 20.34 5.46
CA ILE A 63 3.24 20.01 6.37
C ILE A 63 2.80 21.25 7.17
N GLU A 64 3.74 22.06 7.62
CA GLU A 64 3.46 23.28 8.39
C GLU A 64 2.71 24.35 7.59
N HIS A 65 2.68 24.21 6.27
CA HIS A 65 1.96 25.12 5.38
C HIS A 65 0.69 24.52 4.78
N HIS A 66 0.28 23.31 5.24
CA HIS A 66 -0.93 22.67 4.72
C HIS A 66 -2.18 23.45 5.09
N THR A 67 -3.00 23.73 4.07
CA THR A 67 -4.35 24.26 4.25
C THR A 67 -5.30 23.08 4.54
N GLU A 68 -6.56 23.39 4.89
CA GLU A 68 -7.57 22.35 5.07
C GLU A 68 -7.80 21.56 3.76
N GLU A 69 -7.69 22.23 2.61
CA GLU A 69 -7.78 21.59 1.30
C GLU A 69 -6.62 20.60 1.09
N ASN A 70 -5.39 20.99 1.44
CA ASN A 70 -4.25 20.09 1.36
C ASN A 70 -4.44 18.86 2.26
N LYS A 71 -4.89 19.05 3.48
CA LYS A 71 -5.11 17.95 4.43
C LYS A 71 -6.17 16.98 3.93
N ALA A 72 -7.26 17.49 3.35
CA ALA A 72 -8.30 16.65 2.76
C ALA A 72 -7.77 15.85 1.57
N ALA A 73 -6.97 16.49 0.71
CA ALA A 73 -6.42 15.85 -0.50
C ALA A 73 -5.50 14.67 -0.17
N ILE A 74 -4.71 14.73 0.92
CA ILE A 74 -3.75 13.69 1.25
C ILE A 74 -4.24 12.68 2.28
N SER A 75 -5.50 12.77 2.70
CA SER A 75 -6.01 11.89 3.75
C SER A 75 -5.88 10.40 3.40
N HIS A 76 -6.18 10.00 2.16
CA HIS A 76 -6.02 8.62 1.70
C HIS A 76 -4.57 8.17 1.73
N SER A 77 -3.67 9.03 1.25
CA SER A 77 -2.24 8.75 1.23
C SER A 77 -1.68 8.58 2.65
N ASN A 78 -2.03 9.50 3.55
CA ASN A 78 -1.58 9.44 4.95
C ASN A 78 -2.05 8.15 5.63
N GLN A 79 -3.31 7.75 5.41
CA GLN A 79 -3.85 6.53 5.99
C GLN A 79 -3.13 5.29 5.44
N ALA A 80 -2.90 5.24 4.13
CA ALA A 80 -2.22 4.11 3.51
C ALA A 80 -0.77 3.97 4.00
N ILE A 81 -0.07 5.09 4.13
CA ILE A 81 1.31 5.09 4.65
C ILE A 81 1.34 4.62 6.10
N LYS A 82 0.38 5.07 6.91
CA LYS A 82 0.28 4.62 8.30
C LYS A 82 0.09 3.11 8.37
N GLU A 83 -0.80 2.55 7.56
CA GLU A 83 -1.03 1.11 7.50
C GLU A 83 0.24 0.34 7.14
N ILE A 84 1.01 0.84 6.18
CA ILE A 84 2.28 0.24 5.79
C ILE A 84 3.31 0.31 6.91
N MET A 85 3.44 1.47 7.55
CA MET A 85 4.42 1.65 8.62
C MET A 85 4.10 0.81 9.85
N ASP A 86 2.83 0.63 10.16
CA ASP A 86 2.39 -0.20 11.30
C ASP A 86 2.52 -1.70 11.03
N ALA A 87 2.60 -2.12 9.78
CA ALA A 87 2.68 -3.54 9.43
C ALA A 87 4.10 -4.08 9.60
N ASP A 88 4.22 -5.32 10.03
CA ASP A 88 5.49 -6.07 10.07
C ASP A 88 5.68 -6.87 8.78
N VAL A 89 4.59 -7.34 8.19
CA VAL A 89 4.59 -8.11 6.96
C VAL A 89 3.54 -7.54 6.02
N ILE A 90 3.89 -7.37 4.76
CA ILE A 90 2.99 -6.87 3.73
C ILE A 90 2.82 -7.95 2.67
N VAL A 91 1.58 -8.35 2.40
CA VAL A 91 1.27 -9.32 1.35
C VAL A 91 0.45 -8.61 0.28
N ILE A 92 1.01 -8.52 -0.92
CA ILE A 92 0.39 -7.79 -2.03
C ILE A 92 -0.01 -8.79 -3.11
N GLY A 93 -1.31 -8.93 -3.34
CA GLY A 93 -1.83 -9.68 -4.48
C GLY A 93 -1.82 -8.80 -5.72
N ALA A 94 -1.04 -9.18 -6.73
CA ALA A 94 -0.82 -8.37 -7.92
C ALA A 94 -1.07 -9.20 -9.18
N PRO A 95 -2.34 -9.49 -9.52
CA PRO A 95 -2.64 -10.21 -10.78
C PRO A 95 -2.22 -9.37 -11.97
N MET A 96 -1.89 -10.05 -13.08
CA MET A 96 -1.49 -9.36 -14.29
C MET A 96 -2.68 -9.13 -15.21
N TYR A 97 -2.90 -7.88 -15.59
CA TYR A 97 -3.86 -7.49 -16.61
C TYR A 97 -3.15 -6.63 -17.65
N ASN A 98 -3.26 -6.99 -18.90
CA ASN A 98 -2.63 -6.23 -20.00
C ASN A 98 -1.13 -5.99 -19.75
N PHE A 99 -0.44 -7.02 -19.29
CA PHE A 99 1.01 -7.01 -19.02
C PHE A 99 1.44 -6.10 -17.86
N GLY A 100 0.52 -5.72 -17.00
CA GLY A 100 0.83 -4.87 -15.85
C GLY A 100 -0.04 -5.19 -14.65
N ILE A 101 0.14 -4.41 -13.61
CA ILE A 101 -0.69 -4.53 -12.40
C ILE A 101 -2.06 -3.93 -12.62
N PRO A 102 -3.08 -4.32 -11.82
CA PRO A 102 -4.38 -3.66 -11.92
C PRO A 102 -4.31 -2.17 -11.65
N SER A 103 -5.18 -1.40 -12.30
CA SER A 103 -5.20 0.06 -12.13
C SER A 103 -5.43 0.49 -10.68
N VAL A 104 -6.25 -0.25 -9.93
CA VAL A 104 -6.50 0.07 -8.51
C VAL A 104 -5.23 -0.11 -7.68
N LEU A 105 -4.37 -1.06 -8.03
CA LEU A 105 -3.09 -1.25 -7.32
C LEU A 105 -2.12 -0.12 -7.67
N LYS A 106 -2.07 0.28 -8.95
CA LYS A 106 -1.21 1.40 -9.36
C LYS A 106 -1.63 2.70 -8.68
N ALA A 107 -2.94 2.96 -8.57
CA ALA A 107 -3.43 4.14 -7.85
C ALA A 107 -2.98 4.12 -6.39
N TRP A 108 -3.01 2.97 -5.72
CA TRP A 108 -2.52 2.83 -4.35
C TRP A 108 -1.02 3.14 -4.26
N PHE A 109 -0.22 2.58 -5.17
CA PHE A 109 1.22 2.87 -5.22
C PHE A 109 1.48 4.36 -5.43
N ASP A 110 0.72 5.01 -6.29
CA ASP A 110 0.88 6.45 -6.56
C ASP A 110 0.65 7.29 -5.29
N HIS A 111 -0.22 6.84 -4.39
CA HIS A 111 -0.49 7.54 -3.14
C HIS A 111 0.49 7.22 -2.02
N ILE A 112 1.16 6.08 -2.05
CA ILE A 112 2.12 5.71 -1.01
C ILE A 112 3.56 6.09 -1.35
N ALA A 113 3.88 6.31 -2.62
CA ALA A 113 5.22 6.70 -3.06
C ALA A 113 5.39 8.21 -2.86
N ARG A 114 5.78 8.62 -1.67
CA ARG A 114 5.94 10.04 -1.30
C ARG A 114 7.38 10.33 -0.93
N ALA A 115 7.97 11.29 -1.63
CA ALA A 115 9.35 11.71 -1.40
C ALA A 115 9.52 12.25 0.02
N GLY A 116 10.56 11.81 0.70
CA GLY A 116 10.85 12.19 2.08
C GLY A 116 10.14 11.37 3.14
N ILE A 117 9.20 10.48 2.75
CA ILE A 117 8.43 9.66 3.69
C ILE A 117 8.65 8.17 3.42
N THR A 118 8.35 7.71 2.21
CA THR A 118 8.52 6.31 1.83
C THR A 118 9.75 6.06 0.97
N PHE A 119 10.29 7.10 0.37
CA PHE A 119 11.56 7.04 -0.36
C PHE A 119 12.23 8.41 -0.35
N LYS A 120 13.50 8.43 -0.71
CA LYS A 120 14.24 9.68 -0.90
C LYS A 120 15.24 9.51 -2.05
N TYR A 121 15.75 10.61 -2.56
CA TYR A 121 16.81 10.60 -3.55
C TYR A 121 18.16 10.75 -2.83
N GLY A 122 18.96 9.68 -2.86
CA GLY A 122 20.29 9.68 -2.26
C GLY A 122 21.40 9.88 -3.30
N ALA A 123 22.64 9.78 -2.85
CA ALA A 123 23.81 9.94 -3.70
C ALA A 123 23.86 8.93 -4.85
N ASN A 124 23.30 7.73 -4.65
CA ASN A 124 23.29 6.65 -5.61
C ASN A 124 21.93 6.46 -6.30
N GLY A 125 21.04 7.46 -6.22
CA GLY A 125 19.69 7.38 -6.79
C GLY A 125 18.60 7.21 -5.74
N PRO A 126 17.40 6.74 -6.14
CA PRO A 126 16.29 6.55 -5.20
C PRO A 126 16.62 5.51 -4.13
N GLU A 127 16.21 5.79 -2.91
CA GLU A 127 16.41 4.91 -1.74
C GLU A 127 15.09 4.74 -1.01
N GLY A 128 14.70 3.49 -0.71
CA GLY A 128 13.49 3.19 0.05
C GLY A 128 13.64 3.49 1.53
N LEU A 129 12.60 4.04 2.12
CA LEU A 129 12.57 4.37 3.56
C LEU A 129 11.67 3.43 4.36
N VAL A 130 10.89 2.57 3.71
CA VAL A 130 10.08 1.56 4.38
C VAL A 130 10.95 0.33 4.62
N THR A 131 11.45 0.19 5.84
CA THR A 131 12.45 -0.81 6.20
C THR A 131 11.99 -1.68 7.37
N GLY A 132 12.72 -2.78 7.62
CA GLY A 132 12.45 -3.67 8.75
C GLY A 132 11.21 -4.53 8.58
N LYS A 133 10.75 -4.74 7.35
CA LYS A 133 9.53 -5.48 7.04
C LYS A 133 9.80 -6.55 5.99
N LYS A 134 8.95 -7.58 5.98
CA LYS A 134 8.93 -8.54 4.87
C LYS A 134 7.78 -8.21 3.95
N ALA A 135 8.00 -8.34 2.65
CA ALA A 135 6.96 -8.13 1.64
C ALA A 135 6.90 -9.33 0.71
N TYR A 136 5.69 -9.81 0.47
CA TYR A 136 5.41 -10.88 -0.49
C TYR A 136 4.51 -10.31 -1.58
N SER A 137 4.92 -10.44 -2.84
CA SER A 137 4.08 -10.06 -3.98
C SER A 137 3.80 -11.30 -4.84
N ILE A 138 2.55 -11.38 -5.30
CA ILE A 138 2.05 -12.58 -6.00
C ILE A 138 1.39 -12.18 -7.31
#